data_bcf6d7f902e37356253b5206b18d1f1e
#
_entry.id   bcf6d7f902e37356253b5206b18d1f1e
#
_cell.length_a   1.000
_cell.length_b   1.000
_cell.length_c   1.000
_cell.angle_alpha   90.00
_cell.angle_beta   90.00
_cell.angle_gamma   90.00
#
_symmetry.space_group_name_H-M   'P 1'
#
loop_
_entity.id
_entity.type
_entity.pdbx_description
1 polymer ?
#
loop_
_entity_poly.entity_id
_entity_poly.type
_entity_poly.pdbx_seq_one_letter_code
_entity_poly.pdbx_strand_id
1 'polypeptide(L)'
;MDEILFAYTTVTPYVVSLVLMRVDSGLQKPVYYVSRSLHEAEIRYLPFEKAIMVVVHATHKLPHYIQAHTVVILTQLPFKVLLRSTDYTG
;
A
#
# COMPACT_ATOMS: atom_id res chain seq x y z
N MET A 1 -5.98 1.22 21.41
CA MET A 1 -6.78 1.25 20.16
C MET A 1 -5.83 1.42 18.99
N ASP A 2 -5.98 0.59 17.98
CA ASP A 2 -5.09 0.69 16.84
C ASP A 2 -5.45 1.88 15.96
N GLU A 3 -4.43 2.59 15.56
CA GLU A 3 -4.57 3.64 14.58
C GLU A 3 -4.75 3.02 13.19
N ILE A 4 -5.65 3.59 12.40
CA ILE A 4 -5.88 3.14 11.04
C ILE A 4 -5.08 4.00 10.09
N LEU A 5 -4.28 3.36 9.26
CA LEU A 5 -3.54 4.02 8.19
C LEU A 5 -4.20 3.73 6.86
N PHE A 6 -4.12 4.67 5.94
CA PHE A 6 -4.64 4.51 4.59
C PHE A 6 -3.48 4.48 3.61
N ALA A 7 -3.44 3.44 2.79
CA ALA A 7 -2.42 3.29 1.76
C ALA A 7 -3.06 3.50 0.39
N TYR A 8 -2.75 4.61 -0.24
CA TYR A 8 -3.23 4.91 -1.58
C TYR A 8 -2.24 4.38 -2.61
N THR A 9 -2.70 3.50 -3.47
CA THR A 9 -1.85 2.93 -4.52
C THR A 9 -2.20 3.53 -5.87
N THR A 10 -1.18 3.75 -6.67
CA THR A 10 -1.31 4.22 -8.05
C THR A 10 -0.54 3.28 -8.95
N VAL A 11 -1.17 2.84 -10.02
CA VAL A 11 -0.58 1.91 -10.97
C VAL A 11 -0.56 2.56 -12.34
N THR A 12 0.62 2.64 -12.94
CA THR A 12 0.79 3.03 -14.34
C THR A 12 1.39 1.83 -15.08
N PRO A 13 1.50 1.88 -16.42
CA PRO A 13 2.11 0.75 -17.14
C PRO A 13 3.53 0.39 -16.67
N TYR A 14 4.29 1.37 -16.17
CA TYR A 14 5.71 1.16 -15.87
C TYR A 14 6.10 1.41 -14.44
N VAL A 15 5.21 1.98 -13.63
CA VAL A 15 5.55 2.37 -12.25
C VAL A 15 4.36 2.08 -11.34
N VAL A 16 4.65 1.59 -10.15
CA VAL A 16 3.66 1.47 -9.08
C VAL A 16 4.11 2.33 -7.92
N SER A 17 3.14 2.96 -7.25
CA SER A 17 3.41 3.87 -6.14
C SER A 17 2.43 3.62 -5.01
N LEU A 18 2.86 3.94 -3.80
CA LEU A 18 2.03 3.85 -2.62
C LEU A 18 2.34 5.01 -1.69
N VAL A 19 1.30 5.70 -1.25
CA VAL A 19 1.40 6.75 -0.24
C VAL A 19 0.68 6.26 1.01
N LEU A 20 1.40 6.22 2.12
CA LEU A 20 0.83 5.84 3.39
C LEU A 20 0.39 7.11 4.11
N MET A 21 -0.90 7.18 4.45
CA MET A 21 -1.52 8.35 5.05
C MET A 21 -1.98 8.02 6.46
N ARG A 22 -1.83 8.99 7.34
CA ARG A 22 -2.31 8.94 8.70
C ARG A 22 -3.38 10.01 8.86
N VAL A 23 -4.46 9.69 9.59
CA VAL A 23 -5.49 10.68 9.89
C VAL A 23 -5.18 11.29 11.25
N ASP A 24 -5.06 12.62 11.27
CA ASP A 24 -4.75 13.36 12.48
C ASP A 24 -5.69 14.57 12.54
N SER A 25 -6.55 14.63 13.55
CA SER A 25 -7.52 15.70 13.74
C SER A 25 -8.41 15.92 12.52
N GLY A 26 -8.81 14.81 11.87
CA GLY A 26 -9.65 14.86 10.69
C GLY A 26 -8.93 15.16 9.39
N LEU A 27 -7.62 15.38 9.44
CA LEU A 27 -6.82 15.65 8.26
C LEU A 27 -5.94 14.44 7.94
N GLN A 28 -5.82 14.13 6.66
CA GLN A 28 -4.92 13.07 6.21
C GLN A 28 -3.54 13.69 5.97
N LYS A 29 -2.53 13.06 6.58
CA LYS A 29 -1.14 13.51 6.44
C LYS A 29 -0.30 12.37 5.91
N PRO A 30 0.51 12.59 4.86
CA PRO A 30 1.38 11.54 4.36
C PRO A 30 2.49 11.27 5.38
N VAL A 31 2.70 9.99 5.67
CA VAL A 31 3.79 9.57 6.57
C VAL A 31 4.88 8.85 5.81
N TYR A 32 4.58 8.31 4.64
CA TYR A 32 5.57 7.63 3.83
C TYR A 32 5.10 7.52 2.39
N TYR A 33 6.08 7.53 1.49
CA TYR A 33 5.84 7.38 0.05
C TYR A 33 6.85 6.38 -0.49
N VAL A 34 6.39 5.45 -1.33
CA VAL A 34 7.25 4.53 -2.02
C VAL A 34 6.82 4.42 -3.47
N SER A 35 7.80 4.37 -4.36
CA SER A 35 7.56 4.21 -5.78
C SER A 35 8.55 3.18 -6.30
N ARG A 36 8.09 2.34 -7.22
CA ARG A 36 8.92 1.28 -7.77
C ARG A 36 8.67 1.16 -9.27
N SER A 37 9.75 1.22 -10.04
CA SER A 37 9.69 0.95 -11.47
C SER A 37 9.49 -0.54 -11.68
N LEU A 38 8.68 -0.89 -12.68
CA LEU A 38 8.41 -2.29 -13.00
C LEU A 38 9.49 -2.83 -13.91
N HIS A 39 9.93 -4.06 -13.64
CA HIS A 39 10.81 -4.79 -14.52
C HIS A 39 10.04 -5.28 -15.73
N GLU A 40 10.75 -5.63 -16.79
CA GLU A 40 10.15 -6.01 -18.05
C GLU A 40 9.09 -7.10 -17.91
N ALA A 41 9.36 -8.13 -17.13
CA ALA A 41 8.39 -9.20 -16.91
C ALA A 41 7.17 -8.72 -16.12
N GLU A 42 7.37 -7.75 -15.23
CA GLU A 42 6.31 -7.24 -14.36
C GLU A 42 5.35 -6.30 -15.08
N ILE A 43 5.80 -5.69 -16.15
CA ILE A 43 4.96 -4.79 -16.96
C ILE A 43 3.73 -5.53 -17.47
N ARG A 44 3.84 -6.83 -17.67
CA ARG A 44 2.75 -7.68 -18.17
C ARG A 44 1.74 -8.09 -17.11
N TYR A 45 2.01 -7.80 -15.84
CA TYR A 45 1.09 -8.15 -14.79
C TYR A 45 -0.20 -7.35 -14.91
N LEU A 46 -1.28 -7.93 -14.43
CA LEU A 46 -2.56 -7.23 -14.35
C LEU A 46 -2.48 -6.06 -13.37
N PRO A 47 -3.29 -5.02 -13.55
CA PRO A 47 -3.26 -3.88 -12.62
C PRO A 47 -3.42 -4.28 -11.16
N PHE A 48 -4.28 -5.28 -10.87
CA PHE A 48 -4.45 -5.77 -9.49
C PHE A 48 -3.16 -6.39 -8.96
N GLU A 49 -2.48 -7.17 -9.79
CA GLU A 49 -1.22 -7.79 -9.41
C GLU A 49 -0.15 -6.73 -9.13
N LYS A 50 -0.12 -5.68 -9.95
CA LYS A 50 0.81 -4.57 -9.74
C LYS A 50 0.53 -3.84 -8.43
N ALA A 51 -0.74 -3.65 -8.09
CA ALA A 51 -1.11 -3.02 -6.83
C ALA A 51 -0.65 -3.87 -5.64
N ILE A 52 -0.82 -5.20 -5.73
CA ILE A 52 -0.35 -6.10 -4.68
C ILE A 52 1.17 -6.04 -4.55
N MET A 53 1.88 -5.95 -5.67
CA MET A 53 3.34 -5.85 -5.63
C MET A 53 3.83 -4.66 -4.83
N VAL A 54 3.22 -3.49 -5.01
CA VAL A 54 3.65 -2.30 -4.27
C VAL A 54 3.29 -2.42 -2.80
N VAL A 55 2.19 -3.07 -2.47
CA VAL A 55 1.83 -3.33 -1.07
C VAL A 55 2.86 -4.24 -0.41
N VAL A 56 3.23 -5.33 -1.07
CA VAL A 56 4.26 -6.25 -0.56
C VAL A 56 5.58 -5.53 -0.38
N HIS A 57 5.95 -4.70 -1.36
CA HIS A 57 7.17 -3.91 -1.27
C HIS A 57 7.15 -2.98 -0.05
N ALA A 58 6.00 -2.32 0.19
CA ALA A 58 5.84 -1.43 1.34
C ALA A 58 5.91 -2.19 2.67
N THR A 59 5.37 -3.41 2.74
CA THR A 59 5.45 -4.19 3.97
C THR A 59 6.88 -4.54 4.32
N HIS A 60 7.73 -4.78 3.32
CA HIS A 60 9.15 -5.05 3.56
C HIS A 60 9.90 -3.79 3.96
N LYS A 61 9.51 -2.64 3.44
CA LYS A 61 10.16 -1.36 3.75
C LYS A 61 9.72 -0.81 5.11
N LEU A 62 8.47 -1.05 5.50
CA LEU A 62 7.86 -0.44 6.68
C LEU A 62 7.21 -1.47 7.59
N PRO A 63 7.96 -2.51 8.00
CA PRO A 63 7.33 -3.58 8.79
C PRO A 63 6.74 -3.08 10.10
N HIS A 64 7.34 -2.09 10.72
CA HIS A 64 6.84 -1.57 12.01
C HIS A 64 5.48 -0.90 11.86
N TYR A 65 5.28 -0.14 10.80
CA TYR A 65 3.98 0.48 10.56
C TYR A 65 2.90 -0.55 10.28
N ILE A 66 3.22 -1.53 9.43
CA ILE A 66 2.25 -2.54 9.04
C ILE A 66 1.86 -3.43 10.21
N GLN A 67 2.83 -3.80 11.06
CA GLN A 67 2.57 -4.67 12.19
C GLN A 67 1.83 -3.97 13.32
N ALA A 68 2.05 -2.67 13.50
CA ALA A 68 1.49 -1.91 14.60
C ALA A 68 0.10 -1.34 14.31
N HIS A 69 -0.32 -1.30 13.07
CA HIS A 69 -1.53 -0.60 12.66
C HIS A 69 -2.40 -1.45 11.73
N THR A 70 -3.68 -1.12 11.68
CA THR A 70 -4.56 -1.62 10.62
C THR A 70 -4.38 -0.71 9.42
N VAL A 71 -4.12 -1.30 8.25
CA VAL A 71 -3.91 -0.54 7.03
C VAL A 71 -5.03 -0.84 6.05
N VAL A 72 -5.72 0.19 5.61
CA VAL A 72 -6.74 0.11 4.57
C VAL A 72 -6.09 0.49 3.26
N ILE A 73 -6.11 -0.42 2.29
CA ILE A 73 -5.48 -0.20 1.00
C ILE A 73 -6.52 0.27 0.01
N LEU A 74 -6.31 1.47 -0.52
CA LEU A 74 -7.18 2.09 -1.49
C LEU A 74 -6.44 2.16 -2.83
N THR A 75 -7.15 1.88 -3.89
CA THR A 75 -6.58 1.84 -5.23
C THR A 75 -7.53 2.49 -6.20
N GLN A 76 -7.03 2.88 -7.36
CA GLN A 76 -7.83 3.39 -8.46
C GLN A 76 -8.75 2.32 -9.04
N LEU A 77 -8.44 1.05 -8.75
CA LEU A 77 -9.25 -0.06 -9.18
C LEU A 77 -10.54 -0.12 -8.35
N PRO A 78 -11.61 -0.74 -8.86
CA PRO A 78 -12.91 -0.72 -8.17
C PRO A 78 -12.99 -1.71 -7.00
N PHE A 79 -11.94 -1.83 -6.21
CA PHE A 79 -11.92 -2.66 -5.02
C PHE A 79 -10.93 -2.08 -4.01
N LYS A 80 -11.07 -2.52 -2.77
CA LYS A 80 -10.11 -2.18 -1.72
C LYS A 80 -9.83 -3.41 -0.88
N VAL A 81 -8.67 -3.44 -0.25
CA VAL A 81 -8.24 -4.54 0.59
C VAL A 81 -7.92 -3.99 1.98
N LEU A 82 -8.37 -4.71 3.01
CA LEU A 82 -8.06 -4.40 4.39
C LEU A 82 -6.93 -5.32 4.83
N LEU A 83 -5.82 -4.73 5.25
CA LEU A 83 -4.67 -5.47 5.73
C LEU A 83 -4.51 -5.23 7.23
N ARG A 84 -4.53 -6.30 8.00
CA ARG A 84 -4.35 -6.24 9.47
C ARG A 84 -3.02 -6.86 9.83
N SER A 85 -2.50 -6.49 11.00
CA SER A 85 -1.23 -7.04 11.47
C SER A 85 -1.23 -8.56 11.54
N THR A 86 -2.37 -9.16 11.88
CA THR A 86 -2.48 -10.62 11.94
C THR A 86 -2.38 -11.27 10.57
N ASP A 87 -2.80 -10.56 9.52
CA ASP A 87 -2.73 -11.08 8.15
C ASP A 87 -1.30 -11.01 7.62
N TYR A 88 -0.53 -10.08 8.13
CA TYR A 88 0.84 -9.85 7.69
C TYR A 88 1.79 -10.97 8.10
N THR A 89 1.50 -11.62 9.22
CA THR A 89 2.40 -12.66 9.76
C THR A 89 2.28 -14.00 9.07
N GLY A 90 1.35 -14.11 8.15
CA GLY A 90 1.13 -15.35 7.39
C GLY A 90 2.23 -15.73 6.43
#